data_b0288646b7da60eee40bf7921af0f978
#
_entry.id   b0288646b7da60eee40bf7921af0f978
#
_cell.length_a   1.000
_cell.length_b   1.000
_cell.length_c   1.000
_cell.angle_alpha   90.00
_cell.angle_beta   90.00
_cell.angle_gamma   90.00
#
_symmetry.space_group_name_H-M   'P 1'
#
loop_
_entity.id
_entity.type
_entity.pdbx_description
1 polymer ?
#
loop_
_entity_poly.entity_id
_entity_poly.type
_entity_poly.pdbx_seq_one_letter_code
_entity_poly.pdbx_strand_id
1 'polypeptide(L)'
;VDVSWYPACGSELAAVTGSSVPIGWPVWNTGLRILDAAMRPVPPGVAGDLYLTGIQLAQGYLGRPDLTASRFIADPFAPGERMYRTGDVARWLTNGAVEYLGRSDDQLKIRGQRIELGEIDRVMSALPDVGQAVSHACVFNQAAATGGDARQLVGYLVSDSGLPLDTAALKARLAEQLPPHMVPVVLMQLAELPLSANGKLDRKALPLPTLGGERSGRPPEPGMETLVAAAFSQLLGCEVNDIDADFFALGGHSLLAMRLAAQLSRQLARQVTPGQVMVASTVGKLSALLAADLSDEQARRLGLDTLLPLRESDGPTLFCFHPASGFAWQFSVLARYLSPRWSITGIQSPRPQGPMASAASLDEVCEHHLRTLLAQQPHGPYYLFGYSLGGTLAQGIAARLRQRGEAVAFLGLLDTWPPETQNWAEKEANGLDPEVLAEIDREREAFLAAQQGQASGELFSAIEGNYADAVRLLTTAHSAKFDGKATLFVAEKTRQEGMDPQVVWGPWVGELEVFSQNCAHVDIISPQAFEAIGPVVREILG
;
A
#
# COMPACT_ATOMS: atom_id res chain seq x y z
N VAL A 1 22.88 13.68 8.13
CA VAL A 1 23.55 14.76 8.91
C VAL A 1 22.61 15.96 8.93
N ASP A 2 22.23 16.42 10.14
CA ASP A 2 21.36 17.58 10.28
C ASP A 2 22.17 18.85 10.07
N VAL A 3 21.68 19.76 9.23
CA VAL A 3 22.35 21.03 8.88
C VAL A 3 21.64 22.25 9.46
N SER A 4 20.40 22.07 9.91
CA SER A 4 19.58 23.12 10.51
C SER A 4 18.62 22.54 11.55
N TRP A 5 18.06 23.39 12.40
CA TRP A 5 17.10 23.03 13.43
C TRP A 5 16.02 24.09 13.58
N TYR A 6 14.81 23.68 13.99
CA TYR A 6 13.71 24.55 14.36
C TYR A 6 12.97 23.98 15.57
N PRO A 7 12.56 24.78 16.57
CA PRO A 7 11.82 24.28 17.73
C PRO A 7 10.45 23.75 17.31
N ALA A 8 10.16 22.51 17.66
CA ALA A 8 8.87 21.88 17.36
C ALA A 8 7.81 22.09 18.46
N CYS A 9 8.02 23.06 19.36
CA CYS A 9 7.12 23.36 20.49
C CYS A 9 7.16 24.85 20.86
N GLY A 10 6.21 25.29 21.70
CA GLY A 10 6.19 26.65 22.25
C GLY A 10 5.66 27.71 21.28
N SER A 11 6.05 28.95 21.55
CA SER A 11 5.58 30.16 20.83
C SER A 11 6.08 30.20 19.37
N GLU A 12 7.25 29.64 19.08
CA GLU A 12 7.81 29.60 17.74
C GLU A 12 6.97 28.75 16.80
N LEU A 13 6.51 27.57 17.24
CA LEU A 13 5.62 26.73 16.46
C LEU A 13 4.24 27.36 16.29
N ALA A 14 3.72 28.01 17.32
CA ALA A 14 2.44 28.72 17.27
C ALA A 14 2.46 29.94 16.33
N ALA A 15 3.64 30.50 16.08
CA ALA A 15 3.84 31.64 15.18
C ALA A 15 3.95 31.23 13.70
N VAL A 16 4.01 29.92 13.39
CA VAL A 16 4.04 29.41 12.01
C VAL A 16 2.66 29.55 11.39
N THR A 17 2.51 30.48 10.46
CA THR A 17 1.25 30.75 9.75
C THR A 17 1.14 30.01 8.40
N GLY A 18 2.22 29.33 7.98
CA GLY A 18 2.29 28.56 6.73
C GLY A 18 1.86 27.10 6.87
N SER A 19 1.77 26.41 5.76
CA SER A 19 1.43 24.98 5.68
C SER A 19 2.61 24.05 6.04
N SER A 20 3.82 24.59 6.23
CA SER A 20 5.02 23.83 6.59
C SER A 20 5.82 24.55 7.68
N VAL A 21 6.49 23.74 8.52
CA VAL A 21 7.43 24.26 9.53
C VAL A 21 8.72 24.67 8.82
N PRO A 22 9.31 25.86 9.16
CA PRO A 22 10.61 26.26 8.65
C PRO A 22 11.70 25.22 8.94
N ILE A 23 12.72 25.12 8.08
CA ILE A 23 13.89 24.28 8.40
C ILE A 23 14.81 24.95 9.44
N GLY A 24 14.58 26.22 9.74
CA GLY A 24 15.14 26.93 10.89
C GLY A 24 16.51 27.54 10.67
N TRP A 25 17.34 27.44 11.70
CA TRP A 25 18.68 28.03 11.77
C TRP A 25 19.76 26.98 11.57
N PRO A 26 20.95 27.34 11.05
CA PRO A 26 22.05 26.38 10.90
C PRO A 26 22.51 25.84 12.25
N VAL A 27 22.91 24.58 12.28
CA VAL A 27 23.60 24.00 13.44
C VAL A 27 25.04 24.52 13.54
N TRP A 28 25.72 24.27 14.66
CA TRP A 28 27.08 24.72 14.91
C TRP A 28 28.06 24.29 13.79
N ASN A 29 28.95 25.25 13.42
CA ASN A 29 29.95 25.06 12.37
C ASN A 29 29.39 24.73 10.97
N THR A 30 28.13 25.05 10.74
CA THR A 30 27.44 24.93 9.45
C THR A 30 26.89 26.30 9.06
N GLY A 31 26.94 26.66 7.78
CA GLY A 31 26.32 27.87 7.26
C GLY A 31 25.31 27.56 6.18
N LEU A 32 24.28 28.39 6.10
CA LEU A 32 23.29 28.39 5.03
C LEU A 32 23.46 29.65 4.21
N ARG A 33 23.44 29.52 2.87
CA ARG A 33 23.41 30.65 1.95
C ARG A 33 22.25 30.50 1.01
N ILE A 34 21.51 31.57 0.80
CA ILE A 34 20.42 31.60 -0.18
C ILE A 34 20.84 32.65 -1.24
N LEU A 35 21.07 32.18 -2.45
CA LEU A 35 21.69 32.97 -3.52
C LEU A 35 20.80 33.02 -4.77
N ASP A 36 20.90 34.12 -5.52
CA ASP A 36 20.28 34.24 -6.83
C ASP A 36 21.12 33.53 -7.92
N ALA A 37 20.63 33.52 -9.16
CA ALA A 37 21.33 32.92 -10.31
C ALA A 37 22.70 33.56 -10.62
N ALA A 38 22.96 34.76 -10.12
CA ALA A 38 24.25 35.44 -10.23
C ALA A 38 25.14 35.24 -8.98
N MET A 39 24.81 34.27 -8.11
CA MET A 39 25.54 33.94 -6.90
C MET A 39 25.58 35.07 -5.86
N ARG A 40 24.59 35.97 -5.83
CA ARG A 40 24.46 37.05 -4.85
C ARG A 40 23.45 36.69 -3.76
N PRO A 41 23.69 37.06 -2.50
CA PRO A 41 22.73 36.83 -1.43
C PRO A 41 21.39 37.51 -1.72
N VAL A 42 20.30 36.82 -1.49
CA VAL A 42 18.94 37.37 -1.61
C VAL A 42 18.47 37.98 -0.28
N PRO A 43 17.69 39.07 -0.30
CA PRO A 43 17.14 39.65 0.90
C PRO A 43 16.05 38.71 1.54
N PRO A 44 15.72 38.91 2.84
CA PRO A 44 14.63 38.17 3.50
C PRO A 44 13.32 38.27 2.71
N GLY A 45 12.60 37.14 2.63
CA GLY A 45 11.37 37.00 1.89
C GLY A 45 11.54 36.65 0.40
N VAL A 46 12.72 36.80 -0.16
CA VAL A 46 13.03 36.49 -1.57
C VAL A 46 13.54 35.06 -1.70
N ALA A 47 12.98 34.30 -2.64
CA ALA A 47 13.41 32.94 -2.94
C ALA A 47 14.75 32.91 -3.68
N GLY A 48 15.60 31.93 -3.35
CA GLY A 48 16.86 31.65 -4.02
C GLY A 48 17.31 30.22 -3.83
N ASP A 49 18.39 29.83 -4.53
CA ASP A 49 19.01 28.51 -4.38
C ASP A 49 19.70 28.39 -3.01
N LEU A 50 19.45 27.28 -2.31
CA LEU A 50 20.06 26.99 -1.01
C LEU A 50 21.41 26.30 -1.18
N TYR A 51 22.43 26.84 -0.51
CA TYR A 51 23.76 26.27 -0.42
C TYR A 51 24.15 26.03 1.04
N LEU A 52 24.90 24.95 1.29
CA LEU A 52 25.44 24.61 2.59
C LEU A 52 26.94 24.89 2.63
N THR A 53 27.44 25.37 3.77
CA THR A 53 28.85 25.61 4.02
C THR A 53 29.25 25.04 5.38
N GLY A 54 30.57 24.86 5.60
CA GLY A 54 31.10 24.48 6.91
C GLY A 54 31.66 23.06 6.98
N ILE A 55 31.99 22.65 8.21
CA ILE A 55 32.76 21.43 8.48
C ILE A 55 32.03 20.12 8.12
N GLN A 56 30.70 20.19 8.01
CA GLN A 56 29.87 19.01 7.71
C GLN A 56 29.84 18.63 6.23
N LEU A 57 30.47 19.43 5.34
CA LEU A 57 30.50 19.12 3.92
C LEU A 57 31.31 17.86 3.65
N ALA A 58 30.73 16.93 2.89
CA ALA A 58 31.44 15.78 2.38
C ALA A 58 32.59 16.17 1.43
N GLN A 59 33.53 15.27 1.22
CA GLN A 59 34.60 15.50 0.22
C GLN A 59 34.09 15.51 -1.21
N GLY A 60 33.02 14.74 -1.48
CA GLY A 60 32.36 14.62 -2.78
C GLY A 60 31.59 13.33 -2.92
N TYR A 61 31.16 13.03 -4.13
CA TYR A 61 30.48 11.79 -4.50
C TYR A 61 31.52 10.72 -4.89
N LEU A 62 31.47 9.58 -4.27
CA LEU A 62 32.40 8.47 -4.53
C LEU A 62 32.32 8.01 -5.99
N GLY A 63 33.47 7.98 -6.67
CA GLY A 63 33.56 7.57 -8.08
C GLY A 63 32.91 8.53 -9.09
N ARG A 64 32.42 9.72 -8.65
CA ARG A 64 31.73 10.70 -9.51
C ARG A 64 32.36 12.09 -9.43
N PRO A 65 33.54 12.27 -10.05
CA PRO A 65 34.23 13.58 -10.07
C PRO A 65 33.43 14.66 -10.79
N ASP A 66 32.71 14.32 -11.85
CA ASP A 66 31.78 15.17 -12.59
C ASP A 66 30.68 15.78 -11.70
N LEU A 67 30.00 14.94 -10.95
CA LEU A 67 28.95 15.35 -10.02
C LEU A 67 29.54 16.12 -8.84
N THR A 68 30.69 15.70 -8.34
CA THR A 68 31.39 16.42 -7.26
C THR A 68 31.72 17.85 -7.68
N ALA A 69 32.30 18.05 -8.86
CA ALA A 69 32.65 19.38 -9.36
C ALA A 69 31.42 20.27 -9.59
N SER A 70 30.28 19.70 -9.99
CA SER A 70 29.05 20.46 -10.24
C SER A 70 28.31 20.85 -8.97
N ARG A 71 28.46 20.09 -7.87
CA ARG A 71 27.73 20.29 -6.63
C ARG A 71 28.56 20.92 -5.51
N PHE A 72 29.86 20.59 -5.40
CA PHE A 72 30.78 21.18 -4.43
C PHE A 72 31.63 22.26 -5.11
N ILE A 73 31.12 23.47 -5.08
CA ILE A 73 31.73 24.63 -5.78
C ILE A 73 32.47 25.52 -4.79
N ALA A 74 33.35 26.39 -5.29
CA ALA A 74 34.04 27.38 -4.46
C ALA A 74 33.03 28.35 -3.81
N ASP A 75 33.22 28.64 -2.51
CA ASP A 75 32.42 29.67 -1.81
C ASP A 75 32.93 31.08 -2.18
N PRO A 76 32.16 31.90 -2.91
CA PRO A 76 32.61 33.22 -3.32
C PRO A 76 32.75 34.21 -2.14
N PHE A 77 32.24 33.85 -0.96
CA PHE A 77 32.27 34.70 0.24
C PHE A 77 33.31 34.23 1.27
N ALA A 78 33.96 33.08 1.05
CA ALA A 78 35.00 32.53 1.92
C ALA A 78 36.14 31.92 1.08
N PRO A 79 37.22 32.70 0.77
CA PRO A 79 38.31 32.22 -0.07
C PRO A 79 38.94 30.92 0.46
N GLY A 80 39.09 29.94 -0.42
CA GLY A 80 39.64 28.61 -0.10
C GLY A 80 38.63 27.63 0.44
N GLU A 81 37.41 28.06 0.78
CA GLU A 81 36.34 27.19 1.23
C GLU A 81 35.43 26.73 0.08
N ARG A 82 34.65 25.69 0.35
CA ARG A 82 33.68 25.17 -0.60
C ARG A 82 32.27 25.30 -0.04
N MET A 83 31.31 25.36 -0.94
CA MET A 83 29.88 25.21 -0.59
C MET A 83 29.24 24.13 -1.45
N TYR A 84 28.21 23.50 -0.88
CA TYR A 84 27.44 22.44 -1.51
C TYR A 84 26.12 23.01 -2.05
N ARG A 85 25.89 22.86 -3.34
CA ARG A 85 24.63 23.21 -4.01
C ARG A 85 23.62 22.12 -3.76
N THR A 86 22.60 22.39 -2.89
CA THR A 86 21.59 21.39 -2.50
C THR A 86 20.62 21.07 -3.62
N GLY A 87 20.33 22.05 -4.49
CA GLY A 87 19.25 22.03 -5.46
C GLY A 87 17.88 22.36 -4.83
N ASP A 88 17.87 22.79 -3.58
CA ASP A 88 16.68 23.29 -2.91
C ASP A 88 16.51 24.78 -3.12
N VAL A 89 15.26 25.24 -3.19
CA VAL A 89 14.88 26.66 -3.18
C VAL A 89 14.36 27.00 -1.79
N ALA A 90 14.87 28.07 -1.22
CA ALA A 90 14.52 28.52 0.13
C ALA A 90 14.43 30.04 0.20
N ARG A 91 13.94 30.56 1.33
CA ARG A 91 14.00 31.99 1.64
C ARG A 91 14.30 32.22 3.11
N TRP A 92 14.94 33.35 3.41
CA TRP A 92 15.07 33.82 4.77
C TRP A 92 13.75 34.40 5.26
N LEU A 93 13.33 34.03 6.46
CA LEU A 93 12.26 34.70 7.18
C LEU A 93 12.82 35.93 7.92
N THR A 94 11.94 36.83 8.35
CA THR A 94 12.33 38.07 9.08
C THR A 94 12.97 37.80 10.44
N ASN A 95 12.72 36.62 11.04
CA ASN A 95 13.35 36.16 12.28
C ASN A 95 14.71 35.47 12.06
N GLY A 96 15.20 35.40 10.82
CA GLY A 96 16.48 34.77 10.48
C GLY A 96 16.41 33.24 10.32
N ALA A 97 15.23 32.63 10.44
CA ALA A 97 15.04 31.23 10.09
C ALA A 97 14.93 31.03 8.57
N VAL A 98 15.25 29.86 8.07
CA VAL A 98 15.10 29.48 6.67
C VAL A 98 13.79 28.70 6.48
N GLU A 99 13.01 29.11 5.50
CA GLU A 99 11.85 28.38 5.00
C GLU A 99 12.18 27.68 3.69
N TYR A 100 11.89 26.37 3.65
CA TYR A 100 12.04 25.56 2.44
C TYR A 100 10.84 25.78 1.51
N LEU A 101 11.07 26.05 0.23
CA LEU A 101 10.04 26.34 -0.76
C LEU A 101 9.86 25.23 -1.80
N GLY A 102 10.81 24.32 -1.91
CA GLY A 102 10.80 23.28 -2.92
C GLY A 102 12.17 23.02 -3.54
N ARG A 103 12.19 22.39 -4.71
CA ARG A 103 13.41 22.12 -5.46
C ARG A 103 13.49 22.92 -6.75
N SER A 104 14.72 23.26 -7.14
CA SER A 104 15.04 23.90 -8.42
C SER A 104 15.27 22.90 -9.55
N ASP A 105 15.46 21.62 -9.21
CA ASP A 105 15.69 20.53 -10.16
C ASP A 105 14.50 19.54 -10.18
N ASP A 106 14.51 18.59 -11.13
CA ASP A 106 13.46 17.58 -11.31
C ASP A 106 13.45 16.47 -10.22
N GLN A 107 14.24 16.63 -9.15
CA GLN A 107 14.23 15.69 -8.04
C GLN A 107 12.95 15.84 -7.21
N LEU A 108 12.33 14.73 -6.94
CA LEU A 108 11.12 14.67 -6.12
C LEU A 108 11.37 13.87 -4.83
N LYS A 109 10.69 14.26 -3.77
CA LYS A 109 10.51 13.39 -2.61
C LYS A 109 9.08 12.88 -2.65
N ILE A 110 8.90 11.57 -2.80
CA ILE A 110 7.59 10.91 -2.70
C ILE A 110 7.66 9.96 -1.52
N ARG A 111 6.79 10.14 -0.53
CA ARG A 111 6.75 9.32 0.70
C ARG A 111 8.11 9.20 1.40
N GLY A 112 8.87 10.30 1.46
CA GLY A 112 10.21 10.36 2.07
C GLY A 112 11.35 9.79 1.22
N GLN A 113 11.06 9.14 0.11
CA GLN A 113 12.05 8.59 -0.83
C GLN A 113 12.47 9.65 -1.85
N ARG A 114 13.78 9.79 -2.06
CA ARG A 114 14.35 10.72 -3.07
C ARG A 114 14.33 10.04 -4.44
N ILE A 115 13.65 10.65 -5.39
CA ILE A 115 13.43 10.11 -6.73
C ILE A 115 14.05 11.06 -7.77
N GLU A 116 14.90 10.49 -8.61
CA GLU A 116 15.52 11.14 -9.74
C GLU A 116 14.73 10.80 -11.02
N LEU A 117 13.82 11.67 -11.46
CA LEU A 117 13.01 11.42 -12.65
C LEU A 117 13.87 11.14 -13.89
N GLY A 118 15.01 11.83 -14.04
CA GLY A 118 15.91 11.63 -15.18
C GLY A 118 16.56 10.23 -15.24
N GLU A 119 16.72 9.54 -14.10
CA GLU A 119 17.16 8.14 -14.08
C GLU A 119 16.06 7.22 -14.62
N ILE A 120 14.82 7.43 -14.18
CA ILE A 120 13.65 6.68 -14.65
C ILE A 120 13.46 6.89 -16.15
N ASP A 121 13.50 8.16 -16.61
CA ASP A 121 13.35 8.53 -18.02
C ASP A 121 14.39 7.82 -18.91
N ARG A 122 15.65 7.78 -18.44
CA ARG A 122 16.75 7.10 -19.15
C ARG A 122 16.53 5.59 -19.25
N VAL A 123 16.09 4.94 -18.16
CA VAL A 123 15.85 3.48 -18.16
C VAL A 123 14.62 3.16 -19.01
N MET A 124 13.55 3.96 -18.94
CA MET A 124 12.36 3.78 -19.79
C MET A 124 12.69 3.96 -21.29
N SER A 125 13.50 4.97 -21.63
CA SER A 125 13.90 5.21 -23.04
C SER A 125 14.84 4.14 -23.60
N ALA A 126 15.46 3.32 -22.75
CA ALA A 126 16.29 2.19 -23.17
C ALA A 126 15.49 0.88 -23.38
N LEU A 127 14.19 0.88 -23.09
CA LEU A 127 13.34 -0.28 -23.30
C LEU A 127 13.08 -0.54 -24.79
N PRO A 128 12.84 -1.81 -25.18
CA PRO A 128 12.52 -2.16 -26.56
C PRO A 128 11.28 -1.43 -27.08
N ASP A 129 11.31 -1.02 -28.34
CA ASP A 129 10.22 -0.36 -29.08
C ASP A 129 9.79 1.01 -28.49
N VAL A 130 10.53 1.56 -27.54
CA VAL A 130 10.29 2.89 -26.93
C VAL A 130 11.21 3.93 -27.58
N GLY A 131 10.62 4.89 -28.30
CA GLY A 131 11.33 6.00 -28.94
C GLY A 131 11.58 7.16 -28.01
N GLN A 132 10.58 7.51 -27.21
CA GLN A 132 10.68 8.56 -26.19
C GLN A 132 9.97 8.12 -24.91
N ALA A 133 10.52 8.53 -23.77
CA ALA A 133 9.90 8.27 -22.49
C ALA A 133 10.10 9.43 -21.53
N VAL A 134 9.11 9.68 -20.68
CA VAL A 134 9.19 10.68 -19.61
C VAL A 134 8.39 10.19 -18.39
N SER A 135 8.94 10.40 -17.22
CA SER A 135 8.24 10.17 -15.95
C SER A 135 7.70 11.47 -15.37
N HIS A 136 6.58 11.37 -14.71
CA HIS A 136 5.97 12.49 -13.99
C HIS A 136 5.32 12.00 -12.69
N ALA A 137 5.42 12.81 -11.63
CA ALA A 137 4.72 12.53 -10.39
C ALA A 137 3.47 13.41 -10.31
N CYS A 138 2.32 12.78 -10.31
CA CYS A 138 1.03 13.45 -10.21
C CYS A 138 0.12 12.79 -9.19
N VAL A 139 -0.85 13.54 -8.70
CA VAL A 139 -1.94 13.02 -7.87
C VAL A 139 -3.08 12.64 -8.80
N PHE A 140 -3.27 11.37 -9.04
CA PHE A 140 -4.40 10.86 -9.83
C PHE A 140 -5.26 9.86 -9.05
N ASN A 141 -4.81 9.45 -7.88
CA ASN A 141 -5.58 8.63 -6.94
C ASN A 141 -5.59 9.32 -5.57
N GLN A 142 -6.63 10.11 -5.28
CA GLN A 142 -6.80 10.80 -4.00
C GLN A 142 -7.06 9.83 -2.83
N ALA A 143 -7.44 8.58 -3.12
CA ALA A 143 -7.61 7.54 -2.10
C ALA A 143 -6.29 7.13 -1.43
N ALA A 144 -5.15 7.38 -2.08
CA ALA A 144 -3.82 7.18 -1.49
C ALA A 144 -3.42 8.28 -0.49
N ALA A 145 -4.24 9.31 -0.30
CA ALA A 145 -3.94 10.53 0.45
C ALA A 145 -4.29 10.48 1.95
N THR A 146 -4.46 9.31 2.55
CA THR A 146 -4.66 9.22 4.00
C THR A 146 -3.32 9.44 4.72
N GLY A 147 -3.01 10.71 5.01
CA GLY A 147 -1.93 11.10 5.92
C GLY A 147 -0.52 11.25 5.33
N GLY A 148 -0.34 11.25 3.98
CA GLY A 148 0.97 11.36 3.35
C GLY A 148 0.96 12.00 1.96
N ASP A 149 2.11 12.03 1.29
CA ASP A 149 2.28 12.52 -0.08
C ASP A 149 1.50 11.63 -1.06
N ALA A 150 0.40 12.15 -1.62
CA ALA A 150 -0.50 11.46 -2.53
C ALA A 150 0.06 11.30 -3.96
N ARG A 151 1.24 11.85 -4.25
CA ARG A 151 1.86 11.76 -5.57
C ARG A 151 2.30 10.34 -5.89
N GLN A 152 2.09 9.94 -7.14
CA GLN A 152 2.53 8.65 -7.68
C GLN A 152 3.27 8.87 -9.00
N LEU A 153 4.24 8.00 -9.29
CA LEU A 153 5.00 8.04 -10.53
C LEU A 153 4.20 7.45 -11.68
N VAL A 154 4.15 8.17 -12.78
CA VAL A 154 3.57 7.75 -14.05
C VAL A 154 4.64 7.83 -15.12
N GLY A 155 4.80 6.80 -15.91
CA GLY A 155 5.65 6.78 -17.11
C GLY A 155 4.82 6.99 -18.37
N TYR A 156 5.25 7.90 -19.23
CA TYR A 156 4.65 8.15 -20.53
C TYR A 156 5.64 7.71 -21.60
N LEU A 157 5.18 6.89 -22.52
CA LEU A 157 5.97 6.24 -23.55
C LEU A 157 5.46 6.62 -24.94
N VAL A 158 6.35 6.89 -25.87
CA VAL A 158 6.03 7.00 -27.29
C VAL A 158 6.71 5.85 -28.00
N SER A 159 5.94 5.09 -28.78
CA SER A 159 6.46 3.94 -29.54
C SER A 159 7.31 4.40 -30.72
N ASP A 160 8.45 3.76 -30.97
CA ASP A 160 9.28 3.98 -32.16
C ASP A 160 8.56 3.58 -33.46
N SER A 161 7.78 2.52 -33.41
CA SER A 161 7.07 1.97 -34.57
C SER A 161 5.65 2.51 -34.74
N GLY A 162 5.13 3.27 -33.73
CA GLY A 162 3.73 3.68 -33.66
C GLY A 162 2.75 2.53 -33.32
N LEU A 163 3.25 1.33 -33.09
CA LEU A 163 2.42 0.17 -32.69
C LEU A 163 2.13 0.20 -31.19
N PRO A 164 1.06 -0.48 -30.74
CA PRO A 164 0.79 -0.64 -29.31
C PRO A 164 1.96 -1.31 -28.59
N LEU A 165 2.35 -0.73 -27.45
CA LEU A 165 3.38 -1.27 -26.55
C LEU A 165 2.74 -2.20 -25.52
N ASP A 166 3.37 -3.33 -25.25
CA ASP A 166 3.02 -4.17 -24.10
C ASP A 166 3.53 -3.51 -22.81
N THR A 167 2.72 -2.61 -22.26
CA THR A 167 3.07 -1.84 -21.05
C THR A 167 3.25 -2.73 -19.82
N ALA A 168 2.62 -3.91 -19.77
CA ALA A 168 2.80 -4.86 -18.68
C ALA A 168 4.18 -5.51 -18.71
N ALA A 169 4.61 -6.00 -19.89
CA ALA A 169 5.94 -6.55 -20.09
C ALA A 169 7.04 -5.50 -19.88
N LEU A 170 6.83 -4.26 -20.36
CA LEU A 170 7.77 -3.15 -20.16
C LEU A 170 7.91 -2.79 -18.67
N LYS A 171 6.81 -2.78 -17.93
CA LYS A 171 6.83 -2.51 -16.50
C LYS A 171 7.59 -3.62 -15.72
N ALA A 172 7.44 -4.87 -16.09
CA ALA A 172 8.21 -5.98 -15.52
C ALA A 172 9.72 -5.76 -15.70
N ARG A 173 10.16 -5.38 -16.92
CA ARG A 173 11.56 -5.07 -17.22
C ARG A 173 12.09 -3.86 -16.44
N LEU A 174 11.27 -2.84 -16.21
CA LEU A 174 11.64 -1.71 -15.36
C LEU A 174 11.87 -2.13 -13.91
N ALA A 175 11.04 -3.04 -13.40
CA ALA A 175 11.18 -3.56 -12.04
C ALA A 175 12.46 -4.39 -11.81
N GLU A 176 13.07 -4.91 -12.88
CA GLU A 176 14.38 -5.58 -12.84
C GLU A 176 15.56 -4.58 -12.76
N GLN A 177 15.37 -3.35 -13.24
CA GLN A 177 16.44 -2.36 -13.41
C GLN A 177 16.37 -1.18 -12.44
N LEU A 178 15.19 -0.91 -11.88
CA LEU A 178 14.94 0.21 -10.98
C LEU A 178 14.54 -0.27 -9.58
N PRO A 179 14.94 0.45 -8.54
CA PRO A 179 14.42 0.23 -7.20
C PRO A 179 12.88 0.31 -7.19
N PRO A 180 12.16 -0.47 -6.36
CA PRO A 180 10.69 -0.53 -6.37
C PRO A 180 9.99 0.82 -6.27
N HIS A 181 10.54 1.77 -5.50
CA HIS A 181 9.99 3.12 -5.33
C HIS A 181 10.19 4.04 -6.55
N MET A 182 11.03 3.65 -7.52
CA MET A 182 11.27 4.38 -8.77
C MET A 182 10.53 3.78 -9.97
N VAL A 183 9.91 2.61 -9.82
CA VAL A 183 9.09 2.00 -10.88
C VAL A 183 7.76 2.74 -11.00
N PRO A 184 7.41 3.29 -12.19
CA PRO A 184 6.13 3.95 -12.39
C PRO A 184 4.94 3.02 -12.09
N VAL A 185 3.96 3.53 -11.36
CA VAL A 185 2.74 2.77 -11.02
C VAL A 185 1.95 2.43 -12.28
N VAL A 186 1.92 3.38 -13.23
CA VAL A 186 1.25 3.25 -14.53
C VAL A 186 2.21 3.63 -15.62
N LEU A 187 2.22 2.87 -16.73
CA LEU A 187 2.83 3.24 -18.00
C LEU A 187 1.72 3.56 -19.00
N MET A 188 1.80 4.75 -19.60
CA MET A 188 0.84 5.22 -20.61
C MET A 188 1.54 5.39 -21.95
N GLN A 189 1.00 4.81 -23.01
CA GLN A 189 1.46 5.11 -24.36
C GLN A 189 0.76 6.36 -24.87
N LEU A 190 1.53 7.29 -25.43
CA LEU A 190 1.07 8.47 -26.13
C LEU A 190 1.48 8.41 -27.60
N ALA A 191 0.73 9.08 -28.46
CA ALA A 191 1.13 9.27 -29.86
C ALA A 191 2.37 10.16 -29.94
N GLU A 192 2.43 11.21 -29.14
CA GLU A 192 3.55 12.14 -28.99
C GLU A 192 3.57 12.77 -27.60
N LEU A 193 4.74 13.23 -27.16
CA LEU A 193 4.87 13.99 -25.90
C LEU A 193 4.42 15.44 -26.12
N PRO A 194 3.62 16.02 -25.20
CA PRO A 194 3.18 17.40 -25.32
C PRO A 194 4.35 18.36 -25.14
N LEU A 195 4.51 19.30 -26.08
CA LEU A 195 5.56 20.31 -26.07
C LEU A 195 4.96 21.70 -25.85
N SER A 196 5.66 22.53 -25.07
CA SER A 196 5.35 23.95 -24.93
C SER A 196 5.66 24.72 -26.20
N ALA A 197 5.20 25.98 -26.30
CA ALA A 197 5.49 26.87 -27.43
C ALA A 197 6.99 27.04 -27.74
N ASN A 198 7.86 26.78 -26.77
CA ASN A 198 9.31 26.85 -26.90
C ASN A 198 9.98 25.49 -27.20
N GLY A 199 9.21 24.46 -27.58
CA GLY A 199 9.69 23.13 -27.92
C GLY A 199 10.20 22.30 -26.73
N LYS A 200 9.93 22.73 -25.48
CA LYS A 200 10.24 21.94 -24.27
C LYS A 200 9.04 21.12 -23.85
N LEU A 201 9.30 19.98 -23.20
CA LEU A 201 8.25 19.12 -22.63
C LEU A 201 7.32 19.93 -21.70
N ASP A 202 6.02 19.89 -21.99
CA ASP A 202 4.99 20.45 -21.13
C ASP A 202 4.42 19.39 -20.19
N ARG A 203 5.02 19.26 -19.01
CA ARG A 203 4.59 18.27 -18.00
C ARG A 203 3.16 18.51 -17.49
N LYS A 204 2.63 19.75 -17.60
CA LYS A 204 1.27 20.07 -17.17
C LYS A 204 0.20 19.63 -18.17
N ALA A 205 0.59 19.47 -19.43
CA ALA A 205 -0.27 18.98 -20.50
C ALA A 205 -0.26 17.45 -20.62
N LEU A 206 0.56 16.74 -19.82
CA LEU A 206 0.52 15.28 -19.76
C LEU A 206 -0.84 14.81 -19.24
N PRO A 207 -1.51 13.86 -19.93
CA PRO A 207 -2.81 13.36 -19.49
C PRO A 207 -2.67 12.62 -18.17
N LEU A 208 -3.62 12.80 -17.26
CA LEU A 208 -3.69 11.99 -16.05
C LEU A 208 -3.98 10.54 -16.42
N PRO A 209 -3.35 9.56 -15.76
CA PRO A 209 -3.64 8.17 -16.03
C PRO A 209 -5.10 7.86 -15.73
N THR A 210 -5.78 7.31 -16.71
CA THR A 210 -7.00 6.57 -16.48
C THR A 210 -6.59 5.19 -15.96
N LEU A 211 -6.87 4.89 -14.70
CA LEU A 211 -6.71 3.55 -14.15
C LEU A 211 -7.81 2.65 -14.72
N GLY A 212 -7.68 2.33 -15.99
CA GLY A 212 -8.52 1.38 -16.68
C GLY A 212 -7.58 0.61 -17.60
N GLY A 213 -7.38 -0.68 -17.30
CA GLY A 213 -6.84 -1.64 -18.25
C GLY A 213 -7.65 -1.60 -19.54
N GLU A 214 -7.21 -2.32 -20.59
CA GLU A 214 -7.98 -2.50 -21.80
C GLU A 214 -9.45 -2.69 -21.45
N ARG A 215 -10.32 -1.88 -22.06
CA ARG A 215 -11.77 -1.94 -21.82
C ARG A 215 -12.22 -3.37 -22.09
N SER A 216 -12.50 -4.13 -21.03
CA SER A 216 -12.97 -5.51 -21.12
C SER A 216 -14.49 -5.57 -21.29
N GLY A 217 -15.18 -4.52 -20.84
CA GLY A 217 -16.64 -4.44 -20.84
C GLY A 217 -17.21 -3.23 -21.61
N ARG A 218 -18.53 -3.12 -21.59
CA ARG A 218 -19.25 -1.99 -22.16
C ARG A 218 -19.26 -0.78 -21.20
N PRO A 219 -19.53 0.43 -21.71
CA PRO A 219 -19.77 1.59 -20.84
C PRO A 219 -20.98 1.37 -19.90
N PRO A 220 -20.98 2.01 -18.71
CA PRO A 220 -22.12 1.99 -17.80
C PRO A 220 -23.37 2.60 -18.44
N GLU A 221 -24.50 1.92 -18.31
CA GLU A 221 -25.82 2.43 -18.74
C GLU A 221 -26.37 3.47 -17.76
N PRO A 222 -27.22 4.41 -18.25
CA PRO A 222 -27.89 5.38 -17.38
C PRO A 222 -28.69 4.70 -16.26
N GLY A 223 -28.53 5.17 -15.03
CA GLY A 223 -29.21 4.64 -13.85
C GLY A 223 -28.24 4.11 -12.80
N MET A 224 -28.46 2.89 -12.32
CA MET A 224 -27.66 2.30 -11.23
C MET A 224 -26.18 2.15 -11.61
N GLU A 225 -25.87 1.72 -12.83
CA GLU A 225 -24.48 1.53 -13.27
C GLU A 225 -23.72 2.85 -13.33
N THR A 226 -24.32 3.91 -13.88
CA THR A 226 -23.70 5.24 -13.90
C THR A 226 -23.50 5.79 -12.47
N LEU A 227 -24.46 5.53 -11.56
CA LEU A 227 -24.37 5.96 -10.16
C LEU A 227 -23.20 5.24 -9.45
N VAL A 228 -23.07 3.93 -9.61
CA VAL A 228 -21.99 3.14 -9.03
C VAL A 228 -20.64 3.53 -9.64
N ALA A 229 -20.54 3.68 -10.96
CA ALA A 229 -19.32 4.11 -11.65
C ALA A 229 -18.85 5.50 -11.18
N ALA A 230 -19.80 6.45 -11.01
CA ALA A 230 -19.50 7.78 -10.47
C ALA A 230 -19.00 7.71 -9.01
N ALA A 231 -19.60 6.85 -8.18
CA ALA A 231 -19.17 6.65 -6.80
C ALA A 231 -17.75 6.02 -6.74
N PHE A 232 -17.45 5.05 -7.60
CA PHE A 232 -16.10 4.50 -7.77
C PHE A 232 -15.12 5.60 -8.17
N SER A 233 -15.45 6.35 -9.22
CA SER A 233 -14.61 7.43 -9.75
C SER A 233 -14.27 8.47 -8.68
N GLN A 234 -15.27 8.87 -7.89
CA GLN A 234 -15.09 9.86 -6.83
C GLN A 234 -14.17 9.36 -5.71
N LEU A 235 -14.30 8.11 -5.30
CA LEU A 235 -13.50 7.56 -4.20
C LEU A 235 -12.11 7.13 -4.65
N LEU A 236 -11.98 6.62 -5.87
CA LEU A 236 -10.71 6.15 -6.41
C LEU A 236 -9.89 7.29 -7.05
N GLY A 237 -10.52 8.43 -7.35
CA GLY A 237 -9.88 9.57 -7.99
C GLY A 237 -9.47 9.30 -9.45
N CYS A 238 -10.15 8.37 -10.11
CA CYS A 238 -9.92 8.02 -11.52
C CYS A 238 -11.24 7.90 -12.26
N GLU A 239 -11.23 8.06 -13.58
CA GLU A 239 -12.43 7.87 -14.40
C GLU A 239 -12.75 6.38 -14.55
N VAL A 240 -13.99 5.98 -14.23
CA VAL A 240 -14.49 4.61 -14.35
C VAL A 240 -15.61 4.56 -15.39
N ASN A 241 -15.28 4.05 -16.58
CA ASN A 241 -16.15 4.01 -17.76
C ASN A 241 -16.35 2.58 -18.30
N ASP A 242 -16.21 1.57 -17.44
CA ASP A 242 -16.32 0.16 -17.78
C ASP A 242 -17.11 -0.58 -16.68
N ILE A 243 -18.11 -1.37 -17.07
CA ILE A 243 -18.92 -2.14 -16.11
C ILE A 243 -18.13 -3.27 -15.43
N ASP A 244 -17.06 -3.76 -16.06
CA ASP A 244 -16.19 -4.79 -15.52
C ASP A 244 -15.06 -4.20 -14.67
N ALA A 245 -15.00 -2.86 -14.55
CA ALA A 245 -14.04 -2.19 -13.69
C ALA A 245 -14.19 -2.65 -12.24
N ASP A 246 -13.15 -3.31 -11.72
CA ASP A 246 -13.10 -3.85 -10.37
C ASP A 246 -12.55 -2.81 -9.39
N PHE A 247 -13.31 -2.53 -8.32
CA PHE A 247 -12.98 -1.53 -7.31
C PHE A 247 -11.62 -1.76 -6.66
N PHE A 248 -11.29 -3.01 -6.33
CA PHE A 248 -10.05 -3.35 -5.65
C PHE A 248 -8.85 -3.36 -6.62
N ALA A 249 -9.05 -3.85 -7.84
CA ALA A 249 -8.02 -3.78 -8.88
C ALA A 249 -7.65 -2.33 -9.24
N LEU A 250 -8.62 -1.40 -9.17
CA LEU A 250 -8.41 0.03 -9.37
C LEU A 250 -7.78 0.75 -8.17
N GLY A 251 -7.46 0.04 -7.09
CA GLY A 251 -6.79 0.59 -5.91
C GLY A 251 -7.72 0.82 -4.71
N GLY A 252 -8.96 0.36 -4.77
CA GLY A 252 -9.84 0.27 -3.61
C GLY A 252 -9.27 -0.70 -2.56
N HIS A 253 -9.63 -0.49 -1.32
CA HIS A 253 -9.29 -1.36 -0.19
C HIS A 253 -10.46 -1.37 0.82
N SER A 254 -10.37 -2.18 1.88
CA SER A 254 -11.45 -2.39 2.83
C SER A 254 -12.05 -1.10 3.40
N LEU A 255 -11.22 -0.13 3.80
CA LEU A 255 -11.68 1.16 4.31
C LEU A 255 -12.42 1.98 3.24
N LEU A 256 -11.94 1.97 1.98
CA LEU A 256 -12.63 2.64 0.88
C LEU A 256 -13.94 1.93 0.51
N ALA A 257 -14.00 0.60 0.63
CA ALA A 257 -15.25 -0.14 0.43
C ALA A 257 -16.31 0.23 1.49
N MET A 258 -15.91 0.45 2.74
CA MET A 258 -16.78 0.98 3.78
C MET A 258 -17.31 2.38 3.44
N ARG A 259 -16.42 3.28 2.96
CA ARG A 259 -16.82 4.62 2.49
C ARG A 259 -17.76 4.57 1.28
N LEU A 260 -17.50 3.66 0.34
CA LEU A 260 -18.35 3.44 -0.83
C LEU A 260 -19.75 2.98 -0.39
N ALA A 261 -19.83 1.99 0.50
CA ALA A 261 -21.10 1.52 1.03
C ALA A 261 -21.89 2.64 1.72
N ALA A 262 -21.23 3.47 2.52
CA ALA A 262 -21.85 4.62 3.17
C ALA A 262 -22.32 5.71 2.16
N GLN A 263 -21.52 5.98 1.12
CA GLN A 263 -21.89 6.92 0.07
C GLN A 263 -23.11 6.43 -0.72
N LEU A 264 -23.11 5.17 -1.15
CA LEU A 264 -24.22 4.56 -1.87
C LEU A 264 -25.48 4.47 -1.00
N SER A 265 -25.35 4.20 0.31
CA SER A 265 -26.48 4.20 1.25
C SER A 265 -27.20 5.56 1.27
N ARG A 266 -26.43 6.65 1.29
CA ARG A 266 -27.00 8.02 1.25
C ARG A 266 -27.66 8.34 -0.08
N GLN A 267 -27.02 7.97 -1.20
CA GLN A 267 -27.53 8.26 -2.54
C GLN A 267 -28.79 7.46 -2.86
N LEU A 268 -28.89 6.23 -2.37
CA LEU A 268 -30.00 5.33 -2.62
C LEU A 268 -31.10 5.38 -1.54
N ALA A 269 -30.88 6.16 -0.45
CA ALA A 269 -31.77 6.23 0.72
C ALA A 269 -32.13 4.84 1.30
N ARG A 270 -31.19 3.88 1.23
CA ARG A 270 -31.31 2.53 1.79
C ARG A 270 -29.97 2.03 2.29
N GLN A 271 -29.98 1.03 3.17
CA GLN A 271 -28.73 0.46 3.70
C GLN A 271 -27.99 -0.32 2.61
N VAL A 272 -26.72 0.08 2.34
CA VAL A 272 -25.76 -0.69 1.56
C VAL A 272 -24.63 -1.09 2.51
N THR A 273 -24.27 -2.38 2.52
CA THR A 273 -23.28 -2.93 3.43
C THR A 273 -21.91 -3.04 2.77
N PRO A 274 -20.81 -2.96 3.54
CA PRO A 274 -19.47 -3.24 3.00
C PRO A 274 -19.37 -4.64 2.39
N GLY A 275 -20.07 -5.63 2.96
CA GLY A 275 -20.13 -7.00 2.44
C GLY A 275 -20.67 -7.07 1.01
N GLN A 276 -21.67 -6.24 0.66
CA GLN A 276 -22.18 -6.15 -0.71
C GLN A 276 -21.09 -5.67 -1.68
N VAL A 277 -20.27 -4.71 -1.28
CA VAL A 277 -19.13 -4.22 -2.09
C VAL A 277 -18.06 -5.30 -2.24
N MET A 278 -17.81 -6.08 -1.16
CA MET A 278 -16.81 -7.15 -1.17
C MET A 278 -17.17 -8.28 -2.13
N VAL A 279 -18.43 -8.73 -2.12
CA VAL A 279 -18.89 -9.84 -2.98
C VAL A 279 -19.20 -9.40 -4.41
N ALA A 280 -19.42 -8.10 -4.64
CA ALA A 280 -19.76 -7.53 -5.95
C ALA A 280 -18.84 -6.35 -6.25
N SER A 281 -17.57 -6.63 -6.52
CA SER A 281 -16.51 -5.63 -6.62
C SER A 281 -16.47 -4.85 -7.94
N THR A 282 -17.21 -5.27 -8.98
CA THR A 282 -17.27 -4.55 -10.26
C THR A 282 -18.50 -3.64 -10.34
N VAL A 283 -18.43 -2.61 -11.19
CA VAL A 283 -19.56 -1.70 -11.43
C VAL A 283 -20.82 -2.48 -11.80
N GLY A 284 -20.73 -3.42 -12.73
CA GLY A 284 -21.88 -4.21 -13.21
C GLY A 284 -22.44 -5.14 -12.11
N LYS A 285 -21.57 -5.91 -11.44
CA LYS A 285 -21.98 -6.83 -10.36
C LYS A 285 -22.65 -6.07 -9.21
N LEU A 286 -22.05 -4.94 -8.77
CA LEU A 286 -22.60 -4.15 -7.68
C LEU A 286 -23.91 -3.50 -8.06
N SER A 287 -24.01 -2.97 -9.27
CA SER A 287 -25.26 -2.37 -9.78
C SER A 287 -26.39 -3.39 -9.86
N ALA A 288 -26.11 -4.61 -10.35
CA ALA A 288 -27.09 -5.70 -10.41
C ALA A 288 -27.52 -6.13 -8.99
N LEU A 289 -26.57 -6.26 -8.06
CA LEU A 289 -26.85 -6.61 -6.66
C LEU A 289 -27.69 -5.53 -5.98
N LEU A 290 -27.39 -4.25 -6.23
CA LEU A 290 -28.14 -3.13 -5.70
C LEU A 290 -29.50 -2.95 -6.37
N ALA A 291 -29.70 -3.40 -7.58
CA ALA A 291 -31.00 -3.41 -8.25
C ALA A 291 -31.88 -4.59 -7.79
N ALA A 292 -31.30 -5.63 -7.22
CA ALA A 292 -32.05 -6.78 -6.70
C ALA A 292 -32.86 -6.40 -5.47
N ASP A 293 -34.06 -6.97 -5.34
CA ASP A 293 -34.96 -6.77 -4.19
C ASP A 293 -34.57 -7.73 -3.05
N LEU A 294 -33.43 -7.42 -2.40
CA LEU A 294 -32.94 -8.17 -1.24
C LEU A 294 -33.59 -7.64 0.04
N SER A 295 -34.01 -8.54 0.92
CA SER A 295 -34.37 -8.15 2.28
C SER A 295 -33.15 -7.58 3.02
N ASP A 296 -33.40 -6.72 4.03
CA ASP A 296 -32.34 -6.13 4.86
C ASP A 296 -31.49 -7.20 5.55
N GLU A 297 -32.08 -8.34 5.89
CA GLU A 297 -31.35 -9.47 6.49
C GLU A 297 -30.43 -10.16 5.47
N GLN A 298 -30.91 -10.39 4.25
CA GLN A 298 -30.07 -10.94 3.17
C GLN A 298 -28.91 -9.99 2.84
N ALA A 299 -29.19 -8.69 2.71
CA ALA A 299 -28.15 -7.69 2.44
C ALA A 299 -27.09 -7.63 3.56
N ARG A 300 -27.49 -7.77 4.84
CA ARG A 300 -26.57 -7.79 5.99
C ARG A 300 -25.69 -9.04 6.04
N ARG A 301 -26.16 -10.18 5.55
CA ARG A 301 -25.40 -11.44 5.53
C ARG A 301 -24.36 -11.53 4.43
N LEU A 302 -24.49 -10.74 3.36
CA LEU A 302 -23.53 -10.74 2.27
C LEU A 302 -22.13 -10.35 2.76
N GLY A 303 -21.14 -11.13 2.37
CA GLY A 303 -19.76 -10.94 2.78
C GLY A 303 -19.41 -11.45 4.18
N LEU A 304 -20.35 -12.13 4.87
CA LEU A 304 -20.15 -12.76 6.18
C LEU A 304 -20.07 -14.29 6.12
N ASP A 305 -20.11 -14.87 4.93
CA ASP A 305 -19.95 -16.31 4.77
C ASP A 305 -18.50 -16.73 5.07
N THR A 306 -18.31 -17.99 5.48
CA THR A 306 -16.98 -18.55 5.74
C THR A 306 -16.07 -18.48 4.51
N LEU A 307 -16.64 -18.65 3.31
CA LEU A 307 -15.95 -18.41 2.03
C LEU A 307 -16.39 -17.06 1.48
N LEU A 308 -15.43 -16.17 1.28
CA LEU A 308 -15.62 -14.85 0.69
C LEU A 308 -14.89 -14.79 -0.66
N PRO A 309 -15.59 -14.85 -1.80
CA PRO A 309 -14.96 -14.63 -3.10
C PRO A 309 -14.58 -13.15 -3.23
N LEU A 310 -13.27 -12.86 -3.15
CA LEU A 310 -12.72 -11.52 -3.35
C LEU A 310 -12.46 -11.24 -4.84
N ARG A 311 -12.11 -12.27 -5.60
CA ARG A 311 -12.04 -12.27 -7.06
C ARG A 311 -12.26 -13.68 -7.59
N GLU A 312 -13.15 -13.83 -8.55
CA GLU A 312 -13.43 -15.09 -9.25
C GLU A 312 -12.72 -15.12 -10.60
N SER A 313 -12.18 -16.27 -10.95
CA SER A 313 -11.51 -16.58 -12.22
C SER A 313 -11.57 -18.09 -12.47
N ASP A 314 -11.34 -18.52 -13.71
CA ASP A 314 -11.25 -19.94 -14.06
C ASP A 314 -9.88 -20.57 -13.72
N GLY A 315 -8.96 -19.80 -13.20
CA GLY A 315 -7.61 -20.24 -12.86
C GLY A 315 -7.44 -20.73 -11.42
N PRO A 316 -6.19 -20.84 -10.95
CA PRO A 316 -5.90 -21.31 -9.60
C PRO A 316 -6.41 -20.34 -8.53
N THR A 317 -6.71 -20.87 -7.34
CA THR A 317 -7.23 -20.09 -6.22
C THR A 317 -6.18 -19.87 -5.14
N LEU A 318 -5.97 -18.60 -4.75
CA LEU A 318 -5.25 -18.23 -3.54
C LEU A 318 -6.25 -18.11 -2.39
N PHE A 319 -6.11 -18.99 -1.39
CA PHE A 319 -6.93 -18.97 -0.17
C PHE A 319 -6.28 -18.11 0.89
N CYS A 320 -6.98 -17.08 1.34
CA CYS A 320 -6.50 -16.07 2.29
C CYS A 320 -7.21 -16.21 3.63
N PHE A 321 -6.48 -16.53 4.69
CA PHE A 321 -7.03 -16.82 6.02
C PHE A 321 -7.12 -15.56 6.87
N HIS A 322 -8.27 -15.37 7.50
CA HIS A 322 -8.60 -14.24 8.37
C HIS A 322 -7.62 -14.08 9.56
N PRO A 323 -7.27 -12.87 9.97
CA PRO A 323 -6.58 -12.60 11.24
C PRO A 323 -7.53 -12.72 12.44
N ALA A 324 -7.10 -12.22 13.59
CA ALA A 324 -7.89 -12.23 14.83
C ALA A 324 -9.25 -11.53 14.72
N SER A 325 -9.41 -10.56 13.82
CA SER A 325 -10.70 -9.90 13.55
C SER A 325 -11.79 -10.86 13.02
N GLY A 326 -11.41 -12.01 12.48
CA GLY A 326 -12.33 -12.99 11.88
C GLY A 326 -12.71 -12.70 10.42
N PHE A 327 -12.24 -11.59 9.83
CA PHE A 327 -12.58 -11.17 8.47
C PHE A 327 -11.37 -11.21 7.55
N ALA A 328 -11.57 -11.59 6.29
CA ALA A 328 -10.51 -11.67 5.26
C ALA A 328 -10.58 -10.51 4.24
N TRP A 329 -11.33 -9.45 4.52
CA TRP A 329 -11.59 -8.33 3.60
C TRP A 329 -10.33 -7.60 3.12
N GLN A 330 -9.31 -7.50 3.98
CA GLN A 330 -8.05 -6.82 3.70
C GLN A 330 -7.26 -7.46 2.55
N PHE A 331 -7.46 -8.75 2.28
CA PHE A 331 -6.81 -9.42 1.16
C PHE A 331 -7.36 -9.05 -0.22
N SER A 332 -8.46 -8.29 -0.28
CA SER A 332 -8.98 -7.71 -1.53
C SER A 332 -7.94 -6.88 -2.28
N VAL A 333 -6.98 -6.27 -1.57
CA VAL A 333 -5.87 -5.51 -2.15
C VAL A 333 -4.99 -6.35 -3.10
N LEU A 334 -4.94 -7.67 -2.93
CA LEU A 334 -4.19 -8.60 -3.80
C LEU A 334 -4.72 -8.61 -5.24
N ALA A 335 -6.00 -8.27 -5.45
CA ALA A 335 -6.57 -8.15 -6.78
C ALA A 335 -5.82 -7.17 -7.69
N ARG A 336 -5.13 -6.18 -7.10
CA ARG A 336 -4.31 -5.20 -7.81
C ARG A 336 -2.98 -5.77 -8.32
N TYR A 337 -2.43 -6.77 -7.64
CA TYR A 337 -1.06 -7.26 -7.89
C TYR A 337 -1.05 -8.58 -8.65
N LEU A 338 -2.00 -9.47 -8.37
CA LEU A 338 -2.06 -10.78 -8.99
C LEU A 338 -2.67 -10.71 -10.38
N SER A 339 -2.14 -11.53 -11.30
CA SER A 339 -2.71 -11.71 -12.64
C SER A 339 -4.22 -12.00 -12.56
N PRO A 340 -5.06 -11.46 -13.48
CA PRO A 340 -6.50 -11.72 -13.50
C PRO A 340 -6.89 -13.19 -13.56
N ARG A 341 -5.98 -14.08 -13.96
CA ARG A 341 -6.20 -15.53 -13.97
C ARG A 341 -6.35 -16.16 -12.59
N TRP A 342 -5.91 -15.46 -11.50
CA TRP A 342 -5.99 -15.97 -10.16
C TRP A 342 -7.33 -15.67 -9.52
N SER A 343 -8.01 -16.67 -8.97
CA SER A 343 -9.09 -16.47 -8.01
C SER A 343 -8.47 -16.11 -6.65
N ILE A 344 -9.15 -15.26 -5.88
CA ILE A 344 -8.77 -14.88 -4.53
C ILE A 344 -9.98 -15.14 -3.63
N THR A 345 -9.84 -16.07 -2.69
CA THR A 345 -10.93 -16.45 -1.79
C THR A 345 -10.50 -16.27 -0.34
N GLY A 346 -11.20 -15.41 0.39
CA GLY A 346 -11.05 -15.24 1.83
C GLY A 346 -11.71 -16.40 2.58
N ILE A 347 -11.02 -16.94 3.59
CA ILE A 347 -11.61 -17.89 4.55
C ILE A 347 -11.79 -17.13 5.86
N GLN A 348 -13.02 -17.05 6.35
CA GLN A 348 -13.47 -16.17 7.44
C GLN A 348 -14.07 -16.94 8.61
N SER A 349 -14.12 -16.27 9.77
CA SER A 349 -14.80 -16.71 10.98
C SER A 349 -15.61 -15.56 11.59
N PRO A 350 -16.58 -14.97 10.87
CA PRO A 350 -17.36 -13.85 11.38
C PRO A 350 -18.33 -14.35 12.48
N ARG A 351 -18.42 -13.60 13.58
CA ARG A 351 -19.43 -13.87 14.60
C ARG A 351 -20.83 -13.44 14.15
N PRO A 352 -21.90 -14.09 14.60
CA PRO A 352 -21.96 -15.30 15.47
C PRO A 352 -21.80 -16.61 14.70
N GLN A 353 -21.56 -16.60 13.41
CA GLN A 353 -21.60 -17.76 12.52
C GLN A 353 -20.24 -18.43 12.31
N GLY A 354 -19.17 -17.81 12.75
CA GLY A 354 -17.81 -18.31 12.58
C GLY A 354 -17.41 -19.40 13.55
N PRO A 355 -16.49 -20.30 13.15
CA PRO A 355 -16.08 -21.43 13.97
C PRO A 355 -15.32 -21.04 15.24
N MET A 356 -14.64 -19.88 15.28
CA MET A 356 -13.86 -19.47 16.46
C MET A 356 -14.70 -19.29 17.72
N ALA A 357 -15.94 -18.83 17.60
CA ALA A 357 -16.80 -18.55 18.75
C ALA A 357 -17.15 -19.79 19.56
N SER A 358 -17.24 -20.96 18.91
CA SER A 358 -17.66 -22.24 19.54
C SER A 358 -16.53 -23.25 19.67
N ALA A 359 -15.37 -23.04 19.02
CA ALA A 359 -14.25 -23.97 19.05
C ALA A 359 -13.59 -24.03 20.43
N ALA A 360 -13.25 -25.24 20.88
CA ALA A 360 -12.48 -25.47 22.09
C ALA A 360 -10.97 -25.29 21.88
N SER A 361 -10.51 -25.47 20.66
CA SER A 361 -9.10 -25.34 20.28
C SER A 361 -8.91 -24.75 18.89
N LEU A 362 -7.70 -24.23 18.60
CA LEU A 362 -7.32 -23.78 17.27
C LEU A 362 -7.31 -24.92 16.25
N ASP A 363 -7.05 -26.14 16.69
CA ASP A 363 -7.11 -27.34 15.86
C ASP A 363 -8.53 -27.60 15.31
N GLU A 364 -9.57 -27.37 16.11
CA GLU A 364 -10.95 -27.48 15.65
C GLU A 364 -11.28 -26.43 14.59
N VAL A 365 -10.76 -25.21 14.73
CA VAL A 365 -10.90 -24.15 13.71
C VAL A 365 -10.18 -24.56 12.43
N CYS A 366 -8.94 -25.07 12.53
CA CYS A 366 -8.20 -25.60 11.37
C CYS A 366 -8.96 -26.72 10.65
N GLU A 367 -9.53 -27.68 11.38
CA GLU A 367 -10.31 -28.78 10.81
C GLU A 367 -11.61 -28.27 10.14
N HIS A 368 -12.26 -27.27 10.73
CA HIS A 368 -13.43 -26.65 10.10
C HIS A 368 -13.06 -25.97 8.79
N HIS A 369 -12.02 -25.13 8.78
CA HIS A 369 -11.58 -24.43 7.58
C HIS A 369 -11.02 -25.38 6.53
N LEU A 370 -10.33 -26.45 6.94
CA LEU A 370 -9.86 -27.48 6.02
C LEU A 370 -11.03 -28.19 5.30
N ARG A 371 -12.10 -28.53 6.03
CA ARG A 371 -13.31 -29.11 5.41
C ARG A 371 -13.95 -28.14 4.42
N THR A 372 -14.03 -26.87 4.78
CA THR A 372 -14.56 -25.81 3.91
C THR A 372 -13.72 -25.69 2.65
N LEU A 373 -12.38 -25.67 2.77
CA LEU A 373 -11.45 -25.59 1.66
C LEU A 373 -11.56 -26.80 0.73
N LEU A 374 -11.58 -28.02 1.29
CA LEU A 374 -11.70 -29.26 0.51
C LEU A 374 -13.07 -29.40 -0.19
N ALA A 375 -14.14 -28.82 0.36
CA ALA A 375 -15.43 -28.76 -0.31
C ALA A 375 -15.40 -27.83 -1.54
N GLN A 376 -14.61 -26.76 -1.49
CA GLN A 376 -14.43 -25.83 -2.60
C GLN A 376 -13.43 -26.37 -3.64
N GLN A 377 -12.31 -26.93 -3.18
CA GLN A 377 -11.24 -27.48 -4.00
C GLN A 377 -10.81 -28.83 -3.42
N PRO A 378 -11.30 -29.96 -3.95
CA PRO A 378 -11.02 -31.30 -3.42
C PRO A 378 -9.57 -31.75 -3.51
N HIS A 379 -8.81 -31.26 -4.50
CA HIS A 379 -7.42 -31.64 -4.75
C HIS A 379 -6.55 -30.43 -5.01
N GLY A 380 -5.25 -30.55 -4.64
CA GLY A 380 -4.23 -29.55 -4.86
C GLY A 380 -3.86 -29.35 -6.37
N PRO A 381 -2.93 -28.46 -6.64
CA PRO A 381 -2.09 -27.75 -5.68
C PRO A 381 -2.85 -26.64 -4.92
N TYR A 382 -2.53 -26.49 -3.64
CA TYR A 382 -3.10 -25.44 -2.79
C TYR A 382 -2.13 -24.25 -2.65
N TYR A 383 -2.69 -23.05 -2.65
CA TYR A 383 -1.99 -21.79 -2.43
C TYR A 383 -2.64 -21.10 -1.23
N LEU A 384 -1.88 -20.97 -0.15
CA LEU A 384 -2.39 -20.52 1.15
C LEU A 384 -1.66 -19.26 1.57
N PHE A 385 -2.40 -18.29 2.09
CA PHE A 385 -1.86 -17.01 2.54
C PHE A 385 -2.58 -16.56 3.81
N GLY A 386 -1.84 -16.11 4.83
CA GLY A 386 -2.46 -15.71 6.07
C GLY A 386 -1.71 -14.62 6.80
N TYR A 387 -2.43 -13.76 7.51
CA TYR A 387 -1.89 -12.68 8.33
C TYR A 387 -2.13 -12.96 9.81
N SER A 388 -1.09 -12.81 10.65
CA SER A 388 -1.18 -12.97 12.09
C SER A 388 -1.76 -14.35 12.46
N LEU A 389 -2.89 -14.43 13.18
CA LEU A 389 -3.62 -15.69 13.42
C LEU A 389 -3.90 -16.47 12.14
N GLY A 390 -4.25 -15.76 11.05
CA GLY A 390 -4.52 -16.38 9.75
C GLY A 390 -3.32 -17.13 9.18
N GLY A 391 -2.10 -16.66 9.45
CA GLY A 391 -0.89 -17.38 9.08
C GLY A 391 -0.71 -18.68 9.90
N THR A 392 -1.03 -18.66 11.19
CA THR A 392 -1.03 -19.86 12.04
C THR A 392 -2.07 -20.88 11.53
N LEU A 393 -3.27 -20.41 11.14
CA LEU A 393 -4.31 -21.26 10.53
C LEU A 393 -3.83 -21.83 9.18
N ALA A 394 -3.26 -21.00 8.31
CA ALA A 394 -2.75 -21.43 7.02
C ALA A 394 -1.65 -22.49 7.15
N GLN A 395 -0.71 -22.30 8.08
CA GLN A 395 0.36 -23.26 8.39
C GLN A 395 -0.20 -24.58 8.94
N GLY A 396 -1.14 -24.50 9.89
CA GLY A 396 -1.79 -25.68 10.45
C GLY A 396 -2.58 -26.48 9.38
N ILE A 397 -3.23 -25.79 8.45
CA ILE A 397 -3.96 -26.40 7.33
C ILE A 397 -2.98 -26.98 6.30
N ALA A 398 -1.88 -26.27 5.98
CA ALA A 398 -0.83 -26.76 5.08
C ALA A 398 -0.25 -28.10 5.58
N ALA A 399 0.03 -28.20 6.88
CA ALA A 399 0.51 -29.44 7.50
C ALA A 399 -0.51 -30.60 7.35
N ARG A 400 -1.80 -30.34 7.56
CA ARG A 400 -2.88 -31.34 7.41
C ARG A 400 -3.09 -31.76 5.96
N LEU A 401 -2.97 -30.86 5.01
CA LEU A 401 -3.02 -31.16 3.57
C LEU A 401 -1.85 -32.08 3.17
N ARG A 402 -0.64 -31.78 3.61
CA ARG A 402 0.53 -32.63 3.37
C ARG A 402 0.37 -34.03 3.97
N GLN A 403 -0.15 -34.15 5.19
CA GLN A 403 -0.46 -35.43 5.81
C GLN A 403 -1.48 -36.27 5.02
N ARG A 404 -2.36 -35.62 4.26
CA ARG A 404 -3.33 -36.25 3.37
C ARG A 404 -2.75 -36.56 1.97
N GLY A 405 -1.47 -36.23 1.72
CA GLY A 405 -0.81 -36.45 0.43
C GLY A 405 -1.09 -35.35 -0.61
N GLU A 406 -1.74 -34.26 -0.20
CA GLU A 406 -2.07 -33.15 -1.09
C GLU A 406 -0.86 -32.20 -1.27
N ALA A 407 -0.73 -31.61 -2.46
CA ALA A 407 0.32 -30.65 -2.77
C ALA A 407 -0.04 -29.25 -2.28
N VAL A 408 0.84 -28.65 -1.46
CA VAL A 408 0.80 -27.23 -1.11
C VAL A 408 1.92 -26.56 -1.92
N ALA A 409 1.53 -25.76 -2.91
CA ALA A 409 2.46 -25.09 -3.81
C ALA A 409 2.93 -23.73 -3.28
N PHE A 410 2.15 -23.10 -2.41
CA PHE A 410 2.52 -21.84 -1.76
C PHE A 410 1.95 -21.77 -0.35
N LEU A 411 2.80 -21.37 0.61
CA LEU A 411 2.41 -20.99 1.95
C LEU A 411 3.04 -19.63 2.28
N GLY A 412 2.24 -18.59 2.26
CA GLY A 412 2.67 -17.23 2.62
C GLY A 412 2.18 -16.83 4.01
N LEU A 413 3.06 -16.28 4.81
CA LEU A 413 2.84 -15.88 6.19
C LEU A 413 3.13 -14.39 6.32
N LEU A 414 2.14 -13.57 6.69
CA LEU A 414 2.31 -12.15 6.98
C LEU A 414 2.45 -11.95 8.47
N ASP A 415 3.61 -11.56 8.91
CA ASP A 415 4.00 -11.29 10.30
C ASP A 415 3.36 -12.26 11.31
N THR A 416 3.54 -13.53 10.99
CA THR A 416 3.02 -14.67 11.75
C THR A 416 4.15 -15.32 12.53
N TRP A 417 3.90 -15.57 13.79
CA TRP A 417 4.87 -16.21 14.69
C TRP A 417 4.26 -17.44 15.33
N PRO A 418 5.05 -18.53 15.58
CA PRO A 418 4.56 -19.70 16.25
C PRO A 418 3.93 -19.35 17.61
N PRO A 419 2.75 -19.87 17.97
CA PRO A 419 2.08 -19.55 19.23
C PRO A 419 2.96 -19.73 20.46
N GLU A 420 3.87 -20.70 20.46
CA GLU A 420 4.79 -21.02 21.54
C GLU A 420 5.80 -19.90 21.85
N THR A 421 6.01 -18.97 20.92
CA THR A 421 6.95 -17.85 21.07
C THR A 421 6.33 -16.65 21.77
N GLN A 422 5.03 -16.69 22.05
CA GLN A 422 4.26 -15.60 22.62
C GLN A 422 3.70 -16.01 23.99
N ASN A 423 3.65 -15.08 24.94
CA ASN A 423 3.00 -15.30 26.23
C ASN A 423 1.51 -14.99 26.16
N TRP A 424 0.75 -15.86 25.50
CA TRP A 424 -0.69 -15.67 25.30
C TRP A 424 -1.50 -15.68 26.60
N ALA A 425 -1.06 -16.42 27.63
CA ALA A 425 -1.72 -16.44 28.92
C ALA A 425 -1.66 -15.07 29.63
N GLU A 426 -0.56 -14.35 29.50
CA GLU A 426 -0.42 -12.99 30.01
C GLU A 426 -1.29 -12.01 29.21
N LYS A 427 -1.32 -12.15 27.88
CA LYS A 427 -2.18 -11.33 27.01
C LYS A 427 -3.68 -11.58 27.30
N GLU A 428 -4.08 -12.81 27.57
CA GLU A 428 -5.44 -13.15 27.97
C GLU A 428 -5.80 -12.50 29.32
N ALA A 429 -4.89 -12.54 30.29
CA ALA A 429 -5.10 -11.96 31.63
C ALA A 429 -5.16 -10.43 31.63
N ASN A 430 -4.39 -9.78 30.77
CA ASN A 430 -4.28 -8.32 30.70
C ASN A 430 -5.31 -7.68 29.74
N GLY A 431 -6.09 -8.48 29.01
CA GLY A 431 -6.99 -8.02 27.95
C GLY A 431 -6.26 -7.75 26.63
N LEU A 432 -6.97 -7.15 25.67
CA LEU A 432 -6.41 -6.86 24.36
C LEU A 432 -5.23 -5.88 24.47
N ASP A 433 -4.18 -6.16 23.71
CA ASP A 433 -3.00 -5.31 23.61
C ASP A 433 -3.40 -3.86 23.25
N PRO A 434 -2.84 -2.82 23.92
CA PRO A 434 -3.14 -1.43 23.62
C PRO A 434 -2.95 -1.05 22.13
N GLU A 435 -2.00 -1.67 21.42
CA GLU A 435 -1.81 -1.45 19.97
C GLU A 435 -2.98 -2.03 19.16
N VAL A 436 -3.45 -3.21 19.53
CA VAL A 436 -4.63 -3.85 18.91
C VAL A 436 -5.89 -3.06 19.20
N LEU A 437 -6.08 -2.58 20.44
CA LEU A 437 -7.19 -1.68 20.79
C LEU A 437 -7.14 -0.39 19.99
N ALA A 438 -5.97 0.22 19.85
CA ALA A 438 -5.78 1.42 19.04
C ALA A 438 -6.03 1.18 17.54
N GLU A 439 -5.80 -0.03 17.03
CA GLU A 439 -6.15 -0.41 15.65
C GLU A 439 -7.67 -0.55 15.49
N ILE A 440 -8.32 -1.26 16.39
CA ILE A 440 -9.78 -1.40 16.42
C ILE A 440 -10.44 -0.03 16.52
N ASP A 441 -9.93 0.84 17.39
CA ASP A 441 -10.44 2.20 17.54
C ASP A 441 -10.20 3.06 16.29
N ARG A 442 -9.05 2.95 15.63
CA ARG A 442 -8.78 3.65 14.35
C ARG A 442 -9.71 3.16 13.22
N GLU A 443 -9.90 1.86 13.09
CA GLU A 443 -10.86 1.30 12.12
C GLU A 443 -12.28 1.74 12.45
N ARG A 444 -12.64 1.74 13.73
CA ARG A 444 -13.93 2.21 14.23
C ARG A 444 -14.15 3.70 13.95
N GLU A 445 -13.19 4.56 14.27
CA GLU A 445 -13.27 6.01 14.01
C GLU A 445 -13.39 6.31 12.51
N ALA A 446 -12.59 5.64 11.68
CA ALA A 446 -12.65 5.78 10.23
C ALA A 446 -14.00 5.34 9.67
N PHE A 447 -14.58 4.27 10.21
CA PHE A 447 -15.89 3.78 9.84
C PHE A 447 -17.02 4.72 10.33
N LEU A 448 -16.97 5.17 11.59
CA LEU A 448 -17.94 6.13 12.14
C LEU A 448 -17.93 7.47 11.39
N ALA A 449 -16.74 7.96 11.03
CA ALA A 449 -16.58 9.14 10.19
C ALA A 449 -17.18 8.95 8.79
N ALA A 450 -17.13 7.73 8.24
CA ALA A 450 -17.73 7.40 6.95
C ALA A 450 -19.27 7.29 7.01
N GLN A 451 -19.86 6.85 8.14
CA GLN A 451 -21.29 6.54 8.26
C GLN A 451 -22.14 7.56 9.05
N GLN A 452 -21.58 8.64 9.56
CA GLN A 452 -22.34 9.61 10.39
C GLN A 452 -23.15 8.96 11.53
N GLY A 453 -22.63 7.92 12.16
CA GLY A 453 -23.14 7.39 13.43
C GLY A 453 -24.27 6.36 13.37
N GLN A 454 -24.63 5.80 12.22
CA GLN A 454 -25.65 4.74 12.12
C GLN A 454 -25.07 3.40 11.63
N ALA A 455 -25.47 2.29 12.29
CA ALA A 455 -25.39 0.88 11.89
C ALA A 455 -24.07 0.10 12.04
N SER A 456 -23.12 0.50 12.88
CA SER A 456 -21.83 -0.22 13.01
C SER A 456 -21.60 -0.99 14.31
N GLY A 457 -22.50 -0.89 15.28
CA GLY A 457 -22.31 -1.53 16.61
C GLY A 457 -22.14 -3.05 16.54
N GLU A 458 -22.92 -3.74 15.71
CA GLU A 458 -22.88 -5.20 15.59
C GLU A 458 -21.57 -5.72 14.95
N LEU A 459 -21.06 -5.05 13.91
CA LEU A 459 -19.81 -5.44 13.24
C LEU A 459 -18.61 -5.27 14.18
N PHE A 460 -18.53 -4.15 14.90
CA PHE A 460 -17.44 -3.91 15.85
C PHE A 460 -17.51 -4.84 17.04
N SER A 461 -18.69 -5.10 17.58
CA SER A 461 -18.88 -6.12 18.64
C SER A 461 -18.45 -7.51 18.17
N ALA A 462 -18.68 -7.83 16.88
CA ALA A 462 -18.21 -9.08 16.29
C ALA A 462 -16.67 -9.12 16.19
N ILE A 463 -16.04 -8.02 15.77
CA ILE A 463 -14.57 -7.89 15.69
C ILE A 463 -13.95 -8.04 17.08
N GLU A 464 -14.41 -7.29 18.10
CA GLU A 464 -13.92 -7.39 19.47
C GLU A 464 -14.06 -8.80 20.03
N GLY A 465 -15.23 -9.44 19.79
CA GLY A 465 -15.48 -10.80 20.22
C GLY A 465 -14.56 -11.82 19.52
N ASN A 466 -14.26 -11.62 18.22
CA ASN A 466 -13.32 -12.47 17.48
C ASN A 466 -11.89 -12.34 18.02
N TYR A 467 -11.44 -11.14 18.38
CA TYR A 467 -10.13 -10.95 19.03
C TYR A 467 -10.03 -11.68 20.37
N ALA A 468 -11.07 -11.60 21.20
CA ALA A 468 -11.10 -12.34 22.46
C ALA A 468 -11.03 -13.86 22.25
N ASP A 469 -11.79 -14.39 21.27
CA ASP A 469 -11.73 -15.81 20.91
C ASP A 469 -10.34 -16.19 20.36
N ALA A 470 -9.73 -15.36 19.54
CA ALA A 470 -8.40 -15.60 18.99
C ALA A 470 -7.35 -15.72 20.10
N VAL A 471 -7.33 -14.81 21.07
CA VAL A 471 -6.40 -14.86 22.21
C VAL A 471 -6.63 -16.13 23.03
N ARG A 472 -7.89 -16.44 23.37
CA ARG A 472 -8.27 -17.69 24.08
C ARG A 472 -7.77 -18.94 23.36
N LEU A 473 -7.97 -19.01 22.04
CA LEU A 473 -7.57 -20.17 21.23
C LEU A 473 -6.04 -20.28 21.11
N LEU A 474 -5.33 -19.15 21.02
CA LEU A 474 -3.87 -19.12 20.93
C LEU A 474 -3.18 -19.50 22.24
N THR A 475 -3.85 -19.32 23.40
CA THR A 475 -3.29 -19.69 24.72
C THR A 475 -2.93 -21.18 24.81
N THR A 476 -3.67 -22.04 24.12
CA THR A 476 -3.45 -23.50 24.10
C THR A 476 -3.00 -24.03 22.75
N ALA A 477 -2.73 -23.15 21.79
CA ALA A 477 -2.37 -23.55 20.44
C ALA A 477 -0.93 -24.05 20.34
N HIS A 478 -0.71 -25.02 19.46
CA HIS A 478 0.59 -25.53 19.11
C HIS A 478 0.79 -25.53 17.60
N SER A 479 2.01 -25.19 17.17
CA SER A 479 2.38 -25.22 15.76
C SER A 479 2.38 -26.64 15.21
N ALA A 480 1.83 -26.85 14.03
CA ALA A 480 1.94 -28.11 13.32
C ALA A 480 3.23 -28.14 12.47
N LYS A 481 3.82 -29.33 12.25
CA LYS A 481 5.00 -29.44 11.40
C LYS A 481 4.57 -29.51 9.92
N PHE A 482 5.03 -28.55 9.14
CA PHE A 482 4.89 -28.50 7.68
C PHE A 482 6.25 -28.71 7.03
N ASP A 483 6.43 -29.77 6.25
CA ASP A 483 7.70 -30.17 5.63
C ASP A 483 8.02 -29.43 4.31
N GLY A 484 7.17 -28.48 3.90
CA GLY A 484 7.32 -27.71 2.68
C GLY A 484 7.99 -26.35 2.89
N LYS A 485 8.09 -25.58 1.81
CA LYS A 485 8.59 -24.20 1.81
C LYS A 485 7.50 -23.23 2.27
N ALA A 486 7.86 -22.32 3.18
CA ALA A 486 7.04 -21.17 3.57
C ALA A 486 7.74 -19.86 3.24
N THR A 487 6.96 -18.85 2.86
CA THR A 487 7.42 -17.48 2.63
C THR A 487 6.89 -16.58 3.74
N LEU A 488 7.78 -15.99 4.54
CA LEU A 488 7.43 -15.14 5.67
C LEU A 488 7.76 -13.67 5.37
N PHE A 489 6.78 -12.81 5.53
CA PHE A 489 6.96 -11.35 5.52
C PHE A 489 6.95 -10.85 6.96
N VAL A 490 8.02 -10.19 7.40
CA VAL A 490 8.23 -9.77 8.80
C VAL A 490 8.07 -8.26 8.94
N ALA A 491 7.27 -7.83 9.90
CA ALA A 491 7.13 -6.42 10.31
C ALA A 491 8.27 -6.05 11.28
N GLU A 492 9.32 -5.40 10.78
CA GLU A 492 10.56 -5.16 11.53
C GLU A 492 10.40 -4.21 12.73
N LYS A 493 9.44 -3.25 12.68
CA LYS A 493 9.28 -2.27 13.77
C LYS A 493 8.71 -2.85 15.05
N THR A 494 7.96 -3.93 14.96
CA THR A 494 7.33 -4.61 16.10
C THR A 494 7.93 -5.97 16.40
N ARG A 495 8.94 -6.37 15.63
CA ARG A 495 9.66 -7.62 15.90
C ARG A 495 10.38 -7.55 17.26
N GLN A 496 10.14 -8.53 18.11
CA GLN A 496 10.80 -8.61 19.40
C GLN A 496 12.30 -8.81 19.22
N GLU A 497 13.10 -8.13 20.04
CA GLU A 497 14.54 -8.21 19.99
C GLU A 497 15.02 -9.65 20.28
N GLY A 498 15.91 -10.18 19.43
CA GLY A 498 16.42 -11.55 19.54
C GLY A 498 15.56 -12.64 18.86
N MET A 499 14.40 -12.32 18.29
CA MET A 499 13.60 -13.28 17.50
C MET A 499 14.12 -13.37 16.07
N ASP A 500 14.97 -14.36 15.79
CA ASP A 500 15.40 -14.70 14.43
C ASP A 500 14.34 -15.61 13.78
N PRO A 501 13.72 -15.18 12.66
CA PRO A 501 12.70 -15.97 11.97
C PRO A 501 13.17 -17.39 11.59
N GLN A 502 14.42 -17.55 11.15
CA GLN A 502 14.98 -18.85 10.76
C GLN A 502 15.08 -19.81 11.95
N VAL A 503 15.46 -19.29 13.12
CA VAL A 503 15.58 -20.10 14.35
C VAL A 503 14.20 -20.47 14.88
N VAL A 504 13.28 -19.51 14.89
CA VAL A 504 11.95 -19.66 15.48
C VAL A 504 11.06 -20.60 14.64
N TRP A 505 11.08 -20.45 13.32
CA TRP A 505 10.28 -21.27 12.41
C TRP A 505 10.95 -22.59 12.01
N GLY A 506 12.28 -22.72 12.16
CA GLY A 506 13.04 -23.90 11.76
C GLY A 506 12.47 -25.25 12.23
N PRO A 507 11.93 -25.38 13.45
CA PRO A 507 11.27 -26.62 13.90
C PRO A 507 9.97 -26.96 13.16
N TRP A 508 9.29 -25.97 12.59
CA TRP A 508 7.90 -26.06 12.12
C TRP A 508 7.74 -26.05 10.60
N VAL A 509 8.75 -25.60 9.84
CA VAL A 509 8.72 -25.57 8.36
C VAL A 509 9.96 -26.24 7.79
N GLY A 510 9.85 -26.84 6.61
CA GLY A 510 10.99 -27.51 5.94
C GLY A 510 12.00 -26.50 5.37
N GLU A 511 11.51 -25.43 4.77
CA GLU A 511 12.31 -24.32 4.23
C GLU A 511 11.59 -23.00 4.51
N LEU A 512 12.33 -21.97 4.89
CA LEU A 512 11.77 -20.64 5.15
C LEU A 512 12.48 -19.59 4.30
N GLU A 513 11.71 -18.86 3.50
CA GLU A 513 12.17 -17.65 2.82
C GLU A 513 11.59 -16.42 3.54
N VAL A 514 12.44 -15.43 3.86
CA VAL A 514 12.06 -14.30 4.71
C VAL A 514 12.23 -12.98 3.96
N PHE A 515 11.19 -12.14 4.00
CA PHE A 515 11.17 -10.79 3.45
C PHE A 515 10.85 -9.77 4.55
N SER A 516 11.79 -8.88 4.85
CA SER A 516 11.61 -7.85 5.88
C SER A 516 10.84 -6.65 5.33
N GLN A 517 9.88 -6.16 6.13
CA GLN A 517 9.07 -4.98 5.84
C GLN A 517 9.29 -3.93 6.94
N ASN A 518 9.65 -2.70 6.54
CA ASN A 518 9.89 -1.60 7.50
C ASN A 518 8.56 -0.98 7.99
N CYS A 519 7.71 -1.78 8.60
CA CYS A 519 6.41 -1.38 9.15
C CYS A 519 6.16 -2.05 10.52
N ALA A 520 5.09 -1.65 11.20
CA ALA A 520 4.59 -2.33 12.39
C ALA A 520 3.68 -3.52 11.99
N HIS A 521 3.39 -4.42 12.95
CA HIS A 521 2.50 -5.58 12.78
C HIS A 521 1.17 -5.21 12.13
N VAL A 522 0.52 -4.19 12.67
CA VAL A 522 -0.78 -3.69 12.21
C VAL A 522 -0.74 -3.04 10.82
N ASP A 523 0.41 -2.53 10.41
CA ASP A 523 0.58 -1.85 9.14
C ASP A 523 0.95 -2.80 7.98
N ILE A 524 1.35 -4.06 8.27
CA ILE A 524 1.82 -5.00 7.23
C ILE A 524 0.70 -5.40 6.25
N ILE A 525 -0.56 -5.29 6.70
CA ILE A 525 -1.74 -5.56 5.89
C ILE A 525 -2.26 -4.32 5.16
N SER A 526 -1.62 -3.16 5.33
CA SER A 526 -2.00 -1.92 4.68
C SER A 526 -1.71 -1.95 3.17
N PRO A 527 -2.45 -1.15 2.36
CA PRO A 527 -2.15 -1.01 0.93
C PRO A 527 -0.71 -0.58 0.65
N GLN A 528 -0.10 0.20 1.54
CA GLN A 528 1.29 0.66 1.44
C GLN A 528 2.28 -0.50 1.60
N ALA A 529 2.08 -1.38 2.56
CA ALA A 529 2.94 -2.57 2.72
C ALA A 529 2.79 -3.52 1.52
N PHE A 530 1.58 -3.65 0.98
CA PHE A 530 1.34 -4.47 -0.22
C PHE A 530 2.00 -3.91 -1.48
N GLU A 531 2.45 -2.67 -1.52
CA GLU A 531 3.28 -2.17 -2.63
C GLU A 531 4.62 -2.93 -2.74
N ALA A 532 5.15 -3.44 -1.62
CA ALA A 532 6.34 -4.29 -1.59
C ALA A 532 6.01 -5.79 -1.57
N ILE A 533 4.98 -6.20 -0.84
CA ILE A 533 4.57 -7.60 -0.67
C ILE A 533 3.93 -8.15 -1.95
N GLY A 534 3.02 -7.38 -2.57
CA GLY A 534 2.24 -7.82 -3.73
C GLY A 534 3.08 -8.25 -4.93
N PRO A 535 4.13 -7.51 -5.33
CA PRO A 535 5.05 -7.94 -6.38
C PRO A 535 5.77 -9.26 -6.07
N VAL A 536 6.22 -9.48 -4.82
CA VAL A 536 6.87 -10.73 -4.40
C VAL A 536 5.88 -11.90 -4.49
N VAL A 537 4.66 -11.72 -3.98
CA VAL A 537 3.61 -12.76 -4.08
C VAL A 537 3.29 -13.06 -5.54
N ARG A 538 3.21 -12.04 -6.40
CA ARG A 538 3.01 -12.23 -7.85
C ARG A 538 4.15 -13.01 -8.49
N GLU A 539 5.41 -12.70 -8.15
CA GLU A 539 6.58 -13.39 -8.71
C GLU A 539 6.57 -14.88 -8.33
N ILE A 540 6.26 -15.20 -7.08
CA ILE A 540 6.21 -16.59 -6.59
C ILE A 540 5.05 -17.36 -7.24
N LEU A 541 3.91 -16.71 -7.47
CA LEU A 541 2.71 -17.36 -8.02
C LEU A 541 2.70 -17.40 -9.56
N GLY A 542 3.47 -16.58 -10.24
CA GLY A 542 3.60 -16.51 -11.70
C GLY A 542 2.54 -15.61 -12.33
#